data_f27dc866455629b6db93a53580dbe57e
#
_entry.id   f27dc866455629b6db93a53580dbe57e
#
_cell.length_a   1.000
_cell.length_b   1.000
_cell.length_c   1.000
_cell.angle_alpha   90.00
_cell.angle_beta   90.00
_cell.angle_gamma   90.00
#
_symmetry.space_group_name_H-M   'P 1'
#
loop_
_entity.id
_entity.type
_entity.pdbx_description
1 polymer ?
#
loop_
_entity_poly.entity_id
_entity_poly.type
_entity_poly.pdbx_seq_one_letter_code
_entity_poly.pdbx_strand_id
1 'polypeptide(L)'
;MRTLAPREIAIAVHKKDAVLSVSRWMRQETSTSQNVVRSSLALHLTTSVVPDQPSLQLDLPDPESDDISTMEFLARLEQAWAICDRFDLQTEIWRGRILGAVRDREKRGGEGRGAGFLQWLRENEISKTRAYGLIQLAEAADAMLTEGALEESSVNQFSKRAFMETAQAVPEVQLMISEAANEGQEITRKQVRRLTDEFTAATSPLLPEEIRQRTQENLLPPRAVAPLVRELAKLPEPQQEDFRKVLRDEPELDRIKDVTSTARWITKANESGAAVRAFQQGELDLDKAMQEAQRLDALGLLADAVGQAQALESAVLKLHTSWRRLGGLHERLWVESGSSTPYLRDVLNALQSLSGATMRVSLGELAGGKRVRLQLVEESPEQLDPPPLA
;
A
#
# COMPACT_ATOMS: atom_id res chain seq x y z
N MET A 1 -16.14 -2.99 -41.36
CA MET A 1 -14.89 -2.29 -41.12
C MET A 1 -15.21 -0.90 -40.56
N ARG A 2 -15.09 -0.70 -39.26
CA ARG A 2 -15.23 0.64 -38.65
C ARG A 2 -13.87 1.32 -38.73
N THR A 3 -13.79 2.41 -39.48
CA THR A 3 -12.62 3.29 -39.52
C THR A 3 -12.50 3.96 -38.20
N LEU A 4 -11.43 3.69 -37.44
CA LEU A 4 -11.08 4.37 -36.19
C LEU A 4 -10.86 5.86 -36.47
N ALA A 5 -11.35 6.71 -35.56
CA ALA A 5 -11.20 8.16 -35.68
C ALA A 5 -9.71 8.56 -35.56
N PRO A 6 -9.28 9.68 -36.20
CA PRO A 6 -7.86 10.09 -36.20
C PRO A 6 -7.22 10.27 -34.81
N ARG A 7 -8.04 10.53 -33.78
CA ARG A 7 -7.57 10.65 -32.38
C ARG A 7 -7.12 9.34 -31.75
N GLU A 8 -7.79 8.22 -32.09
CA GLU A 8 -7.42 6.89 -31.56
C GLU A 8 -6.11 6.39 -32.16
N ILE A 9 -5.84 6.73 -33.41
CA ILE A 9 -4.58 6.36 -34.09
C ILE A 9 -3.38 7.12 -33.48
N ALA A 10 -3.56 8.41 -33.16
CA ALA A 10 -2.50 9.22 -32.54
C ALA A 10 -2.14 8.72 -31.11
N ILE A 11 -3.14 8.30 -30.33
CA ILE A 11 -2.92 7.73 -28.99
C ILE A 11 -2.21 6.37 -29.06
N ALA A 12 -2.55 5.54 -30.06
CA ALA A 12 -1.92 4.23 -30.25
C ALA A 12 -0.45 4.35 -30.71
N VAL A 13 -0.13 5.32 -31.56
CA VAL A 13 1.27 5.59 -32.01
C VAL A 13 2.10 6.10 -30.85
N HIS A 14 1.59 7.05 -30.04
CA HIS A 14 2.30 7.59 -28.88
C HIS A 14 2.57 6.54 -27.79
N LYS A 15 1.62 5.62 -27.56
CA LYS A 15 1.82 4.50 -26.64
C LYS A 15 2.91 3.54 -27.13
N LYS A 16 2.96 3.23 -28.43
CA LYS A 16 4.02 2.38 -28.99
C LYS A 16 5.41 2.98 -28.88
N ASP A 17 5.55 4.28 -29.11
CA ASP A 17 6.85 4.95 -29.02
C ASP A 17 7.36 5.05 -27.58
N ALA A 18 6.47 5.26 -26.60
CA ALA A 18 6.83 5.21 -25.18
C ALA A 18 7.26 3.81 -24.75
N VAL A 19 6.55 2.77 -25.18
CA VAL A 19 6.93 1.37 -24.91
C VAL A 19 8.25 1.01 -25.55
N LEU A 20 8.51 1.46 -26.77
CA LEU A 20 9.78 1.23 -27.47
C LEU A 20 10.97 1.95 -26.83
N SER A 21 10.77 3.15 -26.28
CA SER A 21 11.84 3.89 -25.61
C SER A 21 12.25 3.22 -24.29
N VAL A 22 11.28 2.73 -23.51
CA VAL A 22 11.53 2.04 -22.24
C VAL A 22 12.13 0.66 -22.45
N SER A 23 11.66 -0.11 -23.43
CA SER A 23 12.25 -1.41 -23.77
C SER A 23 13.68 -1.29 -24.37
N ARG A 24 13.98 -0.18 -25.05
CA ARG A 24 15.34 0.12 -25.54
C ARG A 24 16.30 0.46 -24.40
N TRP A 25 15.79 1.13 -23.35
CA TRP A 25 16.57 1.46 -22.17
C TRP A 25 16.89 0.22 -21.32
N MET A 26 15.96 -0.68 -21.09
CA MET A 26 16.24 -1.96 -20.39
C MET A 26 17.34 -2.77 -21.08
N ARG A 27 17.42 -2.73 -22.41
CA ARG A 27 18.50 -3.37 -23.18
C ARG A 27 19.87 -2.71 -23.00
N GLN A 28 19.94 -1.41 -22.73
CA GLN A 28 21.22 -0.70 -22.55
C GLN A 28 21.87 -0.96 -21.17
N GLU A 29 21.11 -1.08 -20.10
CA GLU A 29 21.67 -1.40 -18.77
C GLU A 29 22.20 -2.86 -18.69
N THR A 30 21.55 -3.81 -19.37
CA THR A 30 22.01 -5.20 -19.43
C THR A 30 23.33 -5.37 -20.18
N SER A 31 23.61 -4.52 -21.18
CA SER A 31 24.86 -4.56 -21.94
C SER A 31 26.10 -4.14 -21.13
N THR A 32 25.93 -3.24 -20.15
CA THR A 32 27.06 -2.76 -19.35
C THR A 32 27.39 -3.70 -18.18
N SER A 33 26.42 -4.35 -17.57
CA SER A 33 26.65 -5.31 -16.48
C SER A 33 27.06 -6.71 -16.98
N GLN A 34 26.59 -7.14 -18.14
CA GLN A 34 26.91 -8.47 -18.68
C GLN A 34 28.35 -8.62 -19.18
N ASN A 35 29.03 -7.53 -19.59
CA ASN A 35 30.39 -7.62 -20.07
C ASN A 35 31.43 -7.81 -18.95
N VAL A 36 31.11 -7.53 -17.71
CA VAL A 36 32.02 -7.77 -16.57
C VAL A 36 31.87 -9.19 -16.01
N VAL A 37 30.68 -9.81 -16.13
CA VAL A 37 30.39 -11.13 -15.55
C VAL A 37 30.60 -12.30 -16.51
N ARG A 38 30.61 -12.07 -17.84
CA ARG A 38 30.73 -13.15 -18.82
C ARG A 38 32.14 -13.74 -18.95
N SER A 39 33.17 -13.15 -18.38
CA SER A 39 34.53 -13.69 -18.47
C SER A 39 34.92 -14.71 -17.40
N SER A 40 34.10 -14.95 -16.38
CA SER A 40 34.43 -15.89 -15.27
C SER A 40 33.48 -17.08 -15.08
N LEU A 41 32.40 -17.22 -15.84
CA LEU A 41 31.37 -18.23 -15.57
C LEU A 41 31.23 -19.33 -16.63
N ALA A 42 32.30 -19.66 -17.33
CA ALA A 42 32.34 -20.80 -18.28
C ALA A 42 32.86 -22.10 -17.64
N LEU A 43 32.55 -22.37 -16.38
CA LEU A 43 32.89 -23.68 -15.79
C LEU A 43 31.77 -24.14 -14.82
N HIS A 44 31.16 -25.27 -15.20
CA HIS A 44 30.33 -26.19 -14.40
C HIS A 44 28.83 -25.86 -14.25
N LEU A 45 28.11 -25.96 -15.37
CA LEU A 45 26.73 -26.44 -15.34
C LEU A 45 26.74 -27.98 -15.44
N THR A 46 27.01 -28.63 -14.35
CA THR A 46 26.60 -30.05 -14.18
C THR A 46 25.13 -30.06 -13.80
N THR A 47 24.36 -30.75 -14.59
CA THR A 47 22.96 -31.13 -14.40
C THR A 47 22.72 -31.53 -12.95
N SER A 48 22.17 -30.67 -12.12
CA SER A 48 21.77 -31.03 -10.76
C SER A 48 20.44 -31.77 -10.85
N VAL A 49 20.52 -33.08 -10.67
CA VAL A 49 19.41 -33.94 -10.28
C VAL A 49 18.75 -33.31 -9.04
N VAL A 50 17.46 -33.06 -9.13
CA VAL A 50 16.65 -32.57 -8.00
C VAL A 50 16.79 -33.59 -6.87
N PRO A 51 17.34 -33.23 -5.70
CA PRO A 51 17.46 -34.22 -4.61
C PRO A 51 16.06 -34.44 -4.03
N ASP A 52 15.73 -35.72 -3.86
CA ASP A 52 14.43 -36.24 -3.39
C ASP A 52 14.18 -36.01 -1.88
N GLN A 53 15.02 -35.24 -1.22
CA GLN A 53 14.81 -34.71 0.15
C GLN A 53 15.34 -33.29 0.27
N PRO A 54 14.60 -32.39 0.91
CA PRO A 54 15.10 -31.04 1.18
C PRO A 54 16.28 -31.14 2.16
N SER A 55 17.50 -31.03 1.67
CA SER A 55 18.65 -30.87 2.54
C SER A 55 18.57 -29.42 3.11
N LEU A 56 18.59 -29.32 4.44
CA LEU A 56 18.68 -28.02 5.13
C LEU A 56 20.07 -27.37 4.98
N GLN A 57 20.97 -27.99 4.21
CA GLN A 57 22.32 -27.48 3.98
C GLN A 57 22.29 -26.48 2.82
N LEU A 58 22.46 -25.21 3.15
CA LEU A 58 22.78 -24.15 2.20
C LEU A 58 24.30 -24.04 2.11
N ASP A 59 24.85 -24.11 0.90
CA ASP A 59 26.30 -23.98 0.68
C ASP A 59 26.70 -22.50 0.83
N LEU A 60 27.12 -22.15 2.03
CA LEU A 60 27.56 -20.80 2.37
C LEU A 60 29.11 -20.77 2.39
N PRO A 61 29.73 -19.69 1.92
CA PRO A 61 31.17 -19.50 2.04
C PRO A 61 31.57 -19.37 3.52
N ASP A 62 32.68 -19.97 3.89
CA ASP A 62 33.22 -19.87 5.24
C ASP A 62 33.62 -18.42 5.55
N PRO A 63 33.02 -17.78 6.60
CA PRO A 63 33.32 -16.40 6.95
C PRO A 63 34.75 -16.20 7.49
N GLU A 64 35.43 -17.27 7.92
CA GLU A 64 36.81 -17.23 8.45
C GLU A 64 37.85 -17.55 7.38
N SER A 65 37.46 -17.91 6.15
CA SER A 65 38.37 -18.24 5.09
C SER A 65 38.87 -16.99 4.34
N ASP A 66 40.17 -16.78 4.34
CA ASP A 66 40.86 -15.77 3.55
C ASP A 66 41.10 -16.18 2.07
N ASP A 67 40.67 -17.39 1.67
CA ASP A 67 40.94 -17.95 0.33
C ASP A 67 40.06 -17.31 -0.75
N ILE A 68 39.01 -16.61 -0.41
CA ILE A 68 38.10 -15.94 -1.35
C ILE A 68 38.13 -14.42 -1.13
N SER A 69 38.07 -13.66 -2.23
CA SER A 69 37.99 -12.20 -2.13
C SER A 69 36.67 -11.76 -1.49
N THR A 70 36.68 -10.61 -0.82
CA THR A 70 35.46 -9.99 -0.23
C THR A 70 34.35 -9.86 -1.26
N MET A 71 34.69 -9.55 -2.51
CA MET A 71 33.73 -9.40 -3.61
C MET A 71 33.11 -10.75 -3.98
N GLU A 72 33.89 -11.80 -4.03
CA GLU A 72 33.42 -13.16 -4.32
C GLU A 72 32.58 -13.71 -3.16
N PHE A 73 32.97 -13.43 -1.91
CA PHE A 73 32.21 -13.78 -0.72
C PHE A 73 30.81 -13.16 -0.75
N LEU A 74 30.72 -11.85 -1.01
CA LEU A 74 29.42 -11.16 -1.11
C LEU A 74 28.57 -11.69 -2.27
N ALA A 75 29.17 -11.95 -3.44
CA ALA A 75 28.45 -12.52 -4.57
C ALA A 75 27.85 -13.92 -4.27
N ARG A 76 28.56 -14.77 -3.55
CA ARG A 76 28.05 -16.08 -3.12
C ARG A 76 26.92 -15.96 -2.08
N LEU A 77 27.03 -14.99 -1.16
CA LEU A 77 25.95 -14.70 -0.21
C LEU A 77 24.70 -14.16 -0.93
N GLU A 78 24.86 -13.28 -1.92
CA GLU A 78 23.74 -12.77 -2.72
C GLU A 78 23.06 -13.89 -3.52
N GLN A 79 23.81 -14.82 -4.08
CA GLN A 79 23.25 -16.01 -4.74
C GLN A 79 22.47 -16.89 -3.80
N ALA A 80 23.04 -17.20 -2.62
CA ALA A 80 22.35 -17.99 -1.59
C ALA A 80 21.08 -17.29 -1.13
N TRP A 81 21.10 -15.98 -0.96
CA TRP A 81 19.92 -15.20 -0.61
C TRP A 81 18.85 -15.23 -1.71
N ALA A 82 19.24 -15.09 -2.97
CA ALA A 82 18.33 -15.18 -4.11
C ALA A 82 17.64 -16.56 -4.22
N ILE A 83 18.35 -17.64 -3.88
CA ILE A 83 17.76 -18.98 -3.80
C ILE A 83 16.67 -19.02 -2.72
N CYS A 84 16.95 -18.48 -1.53
CA CYS A 84 15.94 -18.40 -0.46
C CYS A 84 14.71 -17.60 -0.88
N ASP A 85 14.90 -16.45 -1.53
CA ASP A 85 13.80 -15.59 -2.00
C ASP A 85 12.93 -16.29 -3.06
N ARG A 86 13.52 -17.09 -3.95
CA ARG A 86 12.78 -17.90 -4.95
C ARG A 86 11.84 -18.92 -4.29
N PHE A 87 12.36 -19.69 -3.35
CA PHE A 87 11.54 -20.66 -2.63
C PHE A 87 10.47 -19.99 -1.79
N ASP A 88 10.75 -18.83 -1.23
CA ASP A 88 9.78 -18.07 -0.44
C ASP A 88 8.58 -17.62 -1.31
N LEU A 89 8.83 -17.01 -2.46
CA LEU A 89 7.77 -16.57 -3.36
C LEU A 89 6.90 -17.73 -3.86
N GLN A 90 7.51 -18.80 -4.36
CA GLN A 90 6.78 -19.96 -4.87
C GLN A 90 5.96 -20.66 -3.76
N THR A 91 6.55 -20.82 -2.58
CA THR A 91 5.86 -21.39 -1.42
C THR A 91 4.69 -20.52 -0.98
N GLU A 92 4.81 -19.19 -1.03
CA GLU A 92 3.72 -18.29 -0.67
C GLU A 92 2.60 -18.28 -1.70
N ILE A 93 2.91 -18.39 -3.01
CA ILE A 93 1.89 -18.57 -4.05
C ILE A 93 1.12 -19.88 -3.79
N TRP A 94 1.80 -21.00 -3.49
CA TRP A 94 1.14 -22.27 -3.17
C TRP A 94 0.27 -22.17 -1.92
N ARG A 95 0.75 -21.52 -0.86
CA ARG A 95 -0.06 -21.27 0.35
C ARG A 95 -1.29 -20.42 0.03
N GLY A 96 -1.13 -19.43 -0.85
CA GLY A 96 -2.24 -18.60 -1.32
C GLY A 96 -3.30 -19.42 -2.06
N ARG A 97 -2.90 -20.31 -2.97
CA ARG A 97 -3.81 -21.23 -3.67
C ARG A 97 -4.56 -22.16 -2.72
N ILE A 98 -3.86 -22.73 -1.73
CA ILE A 98 -4.47 -23.57 -0.70
C ILE A 98 -5.53 -22.78 0.08
N LEU A 99 -5.17 -21.57 0.56
CA LEU A 99 -6.09 -20.71 1.30
C LEU A 99 -7.29 -20.26 0.46
N GLY A 100 -7.08 -19.98 -0.84
CA GLY A 100 -8.15 -19.69 -1.80
C GLY A 100 -9.11 -20.86 -1.94
N ALA A 101 -8.59 -22.07 -2.11
CA ALA A 101 -9.41 -23.29 -2.21
C ALA A 101 -10.24 -23.53 -0.93
N VAL A 102 -9.65 -23.34 0.26
CA VAL A 102 -10.37 -23.45 1.53
C VAL A 102 -11.46 -22.38 1.62
N ARG A 103 -11.14 -21.12 1.33
CA ARG A 103 -12.10 -19.98 1.32
C ARG A 103 -13.29 -20.28 0.42
N ASP A 104 -13.03 -20.74 -0.80
CA ASP A 104 -14.08 -20.93 -1.81
C ASP A 104 -14.93 -22.17 -1.50
N ARG A 105 -14.33 -23.20 -0.89
CA ARG A 105 -15.07 -24.35 -0.39
C ARG A 105 -16.02 -23.97 0.75
N GLU A 106 -15.55 -23.16 1.70
CA GLU A 106 -16.37 -22.70 2.84
C GLU A 106 -17.48 -21.75 2.40
N LYS A 107 -17.25 -20.92 1.37
CA LYS A 107 -18.30 -20.05 0.80
C LYS A 107 -19.47 -20.80 0.17
N ARG A 108 -19.21 -21.96 -0.44
CA ARG A 108 -20.25 -22.74 -1.13
C ARG A 108 -21.28 -23.35 -0.18
N GLY A 109 -21.02 -23.40 1.13
CA GLY A 109 -21.91 -23.98 2.12
C GLY A 109 -22.23 -25.45 1.89
N GLY A 110 -22.89 -26.11 2.80
CA GLY A 110 -23.34 -27.50 2.71
C GLY A 110 -23.12 -28.30 3.98
N GLU A 111 -23.86 -29.42 4.13
CA GLU A 111 -23.70 -30.33 5.28
C GLU A 111 -22.29 -30.91 5.36
N GLY A 112 -21.71 -30.94 6.56
CA GLY A 112 -20.37 -31.47 6.82
C GLY A 112 -19.21 -30.51 6.54
N ARG A 113 -19.49 -29.22 6.33
CA ARG A 113 -18.45 -28.17 6.22
C ARG A 113 -18.31 -27.44 7.53
N GLY A 114 -17.04 -27.06 7.82
CA GLY A 114 -16.64 -26.50 9.10
C GLY A 114 -17.26 -25.12 9.40
N ALA A 115 -16.88 -24.55 10.52
CA ALA A 115 -17.43 -23.31 11.04
C ALA A 115 -16.99 -22.05 10.27
N GLY A 116 -16.60 -22.21 9.01
CA GLY A 116 -16.24 -21.14 8.08
C GLY A 116 -14.75 -20.80 8.04
N PHE A 117 -14.35 -20.13 6.96
CA PHE A 117 -12.94 -19.80 6.67
C PHE A 117 -12.22 -19.08 7.83
N LEU A 118 -12.88 -18.16 8.51
CA LEU A 118 -12.28 -17.42 9.62
C LEU A 118 -12.00 -18.30 10.85
N GLN A 119 -12.79 -19.35 11.08
CA GLN A 119 -12.53 -20.30 12.14
C GLN A 119 -11.36 -21.21 11.73
N TRP A 120 -11.35 -21.70 10.50
CA TRP A 120 -10.23 -22.47 9.97
C TRP A 120 -8.89 -21.73 10.11
N LEU A 121 -8.88 -20.42 9.80
CA LEU A 121 -7.69 -19.58 9.98
C LEU A 121 -7.24 -19.51 11.45
N ARG A 122 -8.18 -19.41 12.39
CA ARG A 122 -7.87 -19.39 13.83
C ARG A 122 -7.29 -20.71 14.32
N GLU A 123 -7.83 -21.84 13.88
CA GLU A 123 -7.36 -23.18 14.20
C GLU A 123 -5.95 -23.46 13.68
N ASN A 124 -5.58 -22.83 12.55
CA ASN A 124 -4.25 -22.93 11.95
C ASN A 124 -3.33 -21.75 12.32
N GLU A 125 -3.70 -20.91 13.27
CA GLU A 125 -2.92 -19.76 13.75
C GLU A 125 -2.53 -18.75 12.65
N ILE A 126 -3.34 -18.62 11.60
CA ILE A 126 -3.09 -17.74 10.47
C ILE A 126 -3.91 -16.45 10.64
N SER A 127 -3.24 -15.30 10.67
CA SER A 127 -3.94 -14.02 10.73
C SER A 127 -4.75 -13.75 9.45
N LYS A 128 -5.93 -13.13 9.58
CA LYS A 128 -6.80 -12.76 8.46
C LYS A 128 -6.03 -11.95 7.39
N THR A 129 -5.28 -10.94 7.81
CA THR A 129 -4.52 -10.07 6.90
C THR A 129 -3.50 -10.85 6.09
N ARG A 130 -2.76 -11.79 6.74
CA ARG A 130 -1.78 -12.64 6.05
C ARG A 130 -2.47 -13.58 5.07
N ALA A 131 -3.58 -14.21 5.44
CA ALA A 131 -4.33 -15.12 4.59
C ALA A 131 -4.82 -14.45 3.31
N TYR A 132 -5.48 -13.29 3.43
CA TYR A 132 -5.97 -12.56 2.26
C TYR A 132 -4.84 -12.00 1.39
N GLY A 133 -3.71 -11.59 1.98
CA GLY A 133 -2.53 -11.16 1.23
C GLY A 133 -1.92 -12.30 0.41
N LEU A 134 -1.86 -13.52 0.95
CA LEU A 134 -1.40 -14.72 0.23
C LEU A 134 -2.36 -15.13 -0.88
N ILE A 135 -3.67 -15.06 -0.65
CA ILE A 135 -4.69 -15.35 -1.67
C ILE A 135 -4.54 -14.35 -2.82
N GLN A 136 -4.42 -13.06 -2.53
CA GLN A 136 -4.24 -12.03 -3.55
C GLN A 136 -2.96 -12.23 -4.36
N LEU A 137 -1.86 -12.64 -3.72
CA LEU A 137 -0.61 -12.99 -4.38
C LEU A 137 -0.80 -14.14 -5.36
N ALA A 138 -1.51 -15.19 -4.95
CA ALA A 138 -1.76 -16.36 -5.79
C ALA A 138 -2.70 -16.03 -6.96
N GLU A 139 -3.78 -15.28 -6.71
CA GLU A 139 -4.72 -14.82 -7.75
C GLU A 139 -4.00 -13.97 -8.80
N ALA A 140 -3.10 -13.08 -8.38
CA ALA A 140 -2.27 -12.28 -9.30
C ALA A 140 -1.31 -13.15 -10.12
N ALA A 141 -0.66 -14.15 -9.50
CA ALA A 141 0.22 -15.08 -10.20
C ALA A 141 -0.56 -15.91 -11.24
N ASP A 142 -1.72 -16.43 -10.85
CA ASP A 142 -2.56 -17.23 -11.74
C ASP A 142 -3.10 -16.41 -12.93
N ALA A 143 -3.45 -15.14 -12.73
CA ALA A 143 -3.85 -14.24 -13.79
C ALA A 143 -2.71 -14.01 -14.80
N MET A 144 -1.51 -13.64 -14.35
CA MET A 144 -0.36 -13.38 -15.21
C MET A 144 0.09 -14.63 -15.99
N LEU A 145 -0.01 -15.82 -15.37
CA LEU A 145 0.33 -17.09 -16.02
C LEU A 145 -0.75 -17.50 -17.05
N THR A 146 -2.04 -17.32 -16.71
CA THR A 146 -3.17 -17.70 -17.58
C THR A 146 -3.26 -16.79 -18.81
N GLU A 147 -2.96 -15.53 -18.67
CA GLU A 147 -2.90 -14.56 -19.77
C GLU A 147 -1.67 -14.78 -20.68
N GLY A 148 -0.77 -15.68 -20.30
CA GLY A 148 0.46 -15.97 -21.04
C GLY A 148 1.49 -14.83 -21.01
N ALA A 149 1.27 -13.85 -20.17
CA ALA A 149 2.18 -12.72 -20.00
C ALA A 149 3.49 -13.14 -19.33
N LEU A 150 3.44 -14.09 -18.37
CA LEU A 150 4.56 -14.59 -17.62
C LEU A 150 4.68 -16.10 -17.77
N GLU A 151 5.89 -16.60 -18.01
CA GLU A 151 6.19 -18.03 -18.00
C GLU A 151 6.35 -18.52 -16.54
N GLU A 152 5.97 -19.78 -16.26
CA GLU A 152 6.06 -20.35 -14.92
C GLU A 152 7.51 -20.37 -14.39
N SER A 153 8.49 -20.62 -15.27
CA SER A 153 9.91 -20.59 -14.97
C SER A 153 10.41 -19.20 -14.57
N SER A 154 9.78 -18.16 -15.10
CA SER A 154 10.16 -16.74 -14.94
C SER A 154 9.66 -16.12 -13.65
N VAL A 155 8.71 -16.77 -12.95
CA VAL A 155 8.28 -16.36 -11.60
C VAL A 155 9.48 -16.27 -10.65
N ASN A 156 10.47 -17.11 -10.84
CA ASN A 156 11.69 -17.15 -10.05
C ASN A 156 12.60 -15.91 -10.24
N GLN A 157 12.36 -15.10 -11.25
CA GLN A 157 13.12 -13.86 -11.47
C GLN A 157 12.66 -12.70 -10.59
N PHE A 158 11.53 -12.87 -9.88
CA PHE A 158 10.98 -11.84 -9.03
C PHE A 158 11.37 -12.03 -7.56
N SER A 159 11.72 -10.93 -6.89
CA SER A 159 11.53 -10.91 -5.45
C SER A 159 10.03 -10.80 -5.13
N LYS A 160 9.56 -11.34 -4.00
CA LYS A 160 8.16 -11.27 -3.57
C LYS A 160 7.56 -9.85 -3.65
N ARG A 161 8.33 -8.85 -3.19
CA ARG A 161 7.88 -7.44 -3.20
C ARG A 161 7.80 -6.88 -4.62
N ALA A 162 8.71 -7.29 -5.50
CA ALA A 162 8.67 -6.92 -6.91
C ALA A 162 7.43 -7.53 -7.58
N PHE A 163 7.16 -8.80 -7.33
CA PHE A 163 6.00 -9.50 -7.89
C PHE A 163 4.68 -8.83 -7.48
N MET A 164 4.50 -8.52 -6.19
CA MET A 164 3.31 -7.81 -5.70
C MET A 164 3.17 -6.40 -6.29
N GLU A 165 4.26 -5.68 -6.47
CA GLU A 165 4.26 -4.36 -7.09
C GLU A 165 3.91 -4.46 -8.59
N THR A 166 4.42 -5.47 -9.29
CA THR A 166 4.08 -5.75 -10.70
C THR A 166 2.61 -6.09 -10.85
N ALA A 167 2.06 -6.94 -9.99
CA ALA A 167 0.65 -7.31 -10.02
C ALA A 167 -0.32 -6.11 -9.80
N GLN A 168 0.15 -5.04 -9.17
CA GLN A 168 -0.61 -3.80 -8.96
C GLN A 168 -0.37 -2.74 -10.04
N ALA A 169 0.58 -2.95 -10.92
CA ALA A 169 0.87 -2.04 -12.01
C ALA A 169 -0.19 -2.12 -13.11
N VAL A 170 -0.20 -1.12 -13.99
CA VAL A 170 -1.09 -1.15 -15.19
C VAL A 170 -0.68 -2.29 -16.13
N PRO A 171 -1.62 -2.86 -16.92
CA PRO A 171 -1.36 -4.03 -17.77
C PRO A 171 -0.15 -3.88 -18.70
N GLU A 172 0.05 -2.68 -19.25
CA GLU A 172 1.18 -2.41 -20.14
C GLU A 172 2.53 -2.54 -19.42
N VAL A 173 2.60 -2.08 -18.16
CA VAL A 173 3.80 -2.22 -17.32
C VAL A 173 3.99 -3.66 -16.87
N GLN A 174 2.90 -4.38 -16.55
CA GLN A 174 2.97 -5.80 -16.24
C GLN A 174 3.56 -6.59 -17.39
N LEU A 175 3.11 -6.34 -18.62
CA LEU A 175 3.63 -7.01 -19.81
C LEU A 175 5.12 -6.76 -20.02
N MET A 176 5.56 -5.49 -19.93
CA MET A 176 6.98 -5.12 -20.10
C MET A 176 7.88 -5.79 -19.05
N ILE A 177 7.43 -5.86 -17.79
CA ILE A 177 8.18 -6.49 -16.71
C ILE A 177 8.21 -8.01 -16.90
N SER A 178 7.09 -8.60 -17.33
CA SER A 178 7.00 -10.04 -17.60
C SER A 178 7.88 -10.47 -18.76
N GLU A 179 7.94 -9.68 -19.83
CA GLU A 179 8.88 -9.91 -20.95
C GLU A 179 10.34 -9.90 -20.48
N ALA A 180 10.71 -8.91 -19.63
CA ALA A 180 12.06 -8.86 -19.08
C ALA A 180 12.37 -10.07 -18.17
N ALA A 181 11.39 -10.52 -17.38
CA ALA A 181 11.53 -11.72 -16.55
C ALA A 181 11.66 -12.98 -17.43
N ASN A 182 10.89 -13.09 -18.52
CA ASN A 182 10.96 -14.21 -19.45
C ASN A 182 12.31 -14.26 -20.19
N GLU A 183 12.96 -13.11 -20.39
CA GLU A 183 14.34 -13.00 -20.88
C GLU A 183 15.38 -13.39 -19.81
N GLY A 184 14.97 -13.73 -18.60
CA GLY A 184 15.84 -14.15 -17.48
C GLY A 184 16.44 -12.99 -16.68
N GLN A 185 15.88 -11.78 -16.80
CA GLN A 185 16.32 -10.64 -16.00
C GLN A 185 15.75 -10.74 -14.59
N GLU A 186 16.58 -10.48 -13.58
CA GLU A 186 16.12 -10.38 -12.19
C GLU A 186 15.32 -9.09 -11.98
N ILE A 187 14.10 -9.23 -11.43
CA ILE A 187 13.16 -8.12 -11.24
C ILE A 187 13.14 -7.68 -9.79
N THR A 188 13.64 -6.50 -9.54
CA THR A 188 13.63 -5.87 -8.21
C THR A 188 12.48 -4.88 -8.07
N ARG A 189 12.00 -4.67 -6.84
CA ARG A 189 10.96 -3.68 -6.54
C ARG A 189 11.31 -2.27 -7.04
N LYS A 190 12.59 -1.91 -6.99
CA LYS A 190 13.07 -0.59 -7.44
C LYS A 190 12.90 -0.42 -8.95
N GLN A 191 13.18 -1.46 -9.72
CA GLN A 191 12.98 -1.45 -11.18
C GLN A 191 11.50 -1.34 -11.54
N VAL A 192 10.63 -2.14 -10.88
CA VAL A 192 9.17 -2.07 -11.10
C VAL A 192 8.65 -0.67 -10.86
N ARG A 193 8.99 -0.05 -9.73
CA ARG A 193 8.57 1.32 -9.40
C ARG A 193 9.07 2.34 -10.40
N ARG A 194 10.34 2.25 -10.76
CA ARG A 194 10.93 3.15 -11.74
C ARG A 194 10.22 3.06 -13.07
N LEU A 195 9.97 1.85 -13.56
CA LEU A 195 9.26 1.63 -14.82
C LEU A 195 7.82 2.13 -14.77
N THR A 196 7.13 1.87 -13.66
CA THR A 196 5.78 2.40 -13.44
C THR A 196 5.76 3.93 -13.43
N ASP A 197 6.73 4.57 -12.77
CA ASP A 197 6.83 6.03 -12.73
C ASP A 197 7.14 6.61 -14.13
N GLU A 198 8.05 6.00 -14.88
CA GLU A 198 8.40 6.38 -16.25
C GLU A 198 7.20 6.23 -17.18
N PHE A 199 6.51 5.10 -17.14
CA PHE A 199 5.31 4.86 -17.94
C PHE A 199 4.20 5.85 -17.61
N THR A 200 3.91 6.05 -16.31
CA THR A 200 2.88 6.98 -15.83
C THR A 200 3.17 8.40 -16.29
N ALA A 201 4.43 8.84 -16.15
CA ALA A 201 4.83 10.19 -16.54
C ALA A 201 4.78 10.42 -18.06
N ALA A 202 5.04 9.38 -18.86
CA ALA A 202 5.03 9.48 -20.33
C ALA A 202 3.64 9.37 -20.94
N THR A 203 2.70 8.64 -20.32
CA THR A 203 1.42 8.26 -20.95
C THR A 203 0.18 8.88 -20.31
N SER A 204 0.30 9.46 -19.10
CA SER A 204 -0.87 9.97 -18.38
C SER A 204 -1.58 11.10 -19.13
N PRO A 205 -2.92 10.97 -19.36
CA PRO A 205 -3.72 12.04 -19.95
C PRO A 205 -3.95 13.22 -18.99
N LEU A 206 -3.64 13.05 -17.70
CA LEU A 206 -3.77 14.09 -16.68
C LEU A 206 -2.68 15.15 -16.78
N LEU A 207 -1.60 14.84 -17.51
CA LEU A 207 -0.48 15.77 -17.70
C LEU A 207 -0.62 16.57 -18.98
N PRO A 208 -0.26 17.87 -18.97
CA PRO A 208 -0.05 18.63 -20.19
C PRO A 208 1.02 18.02 -21.09
N GLU A 209 0.93 18.25 -22.39
CA GLU A 209 1.89 17.73 -23.36
C GLU A 209 3.32 18.20 -23.07
N GLU A 210 3.47 19.45 -22.65
CA GLU A 210 4.75 20.07 -22.32
C GLU A 210 5.50 19.30 -21.21
N ILE A 211 4.78 18.85 -20.18
CA ILE A 211 5.34 18.06 -19.09
C ILE A 211 5.76 16.67 -19.60
N ARG A 212 4.93 16.02 -20.43
CA ARG A 212 5.22 14.70 -21.00
C ARG A 212 6.47 14.75 -21.90
N GLN A 213 6.57 15.76 -22.78
CA GLN A 213 7.73 15.95 -23.64
C GLN A 213 9.02 16.19 -22.84
N ARG A 214 8.98 17.10 -21.86
CA ARG A 214 10.14 17.35 -20.99
C ARG A 214 10.56 16.13 -20.19
N THR A 215 9.61 15.26 -19.83
CA THR A 215 9.95 13.99 -19.16
C THR A 215 10.61 13.01 -20.11
N GLN A 216 10.14 12.91 -21.37
CA GLN A 216 10.77 12.08 -22.42
C GLN A 216 12.17 12.58 -22.79
N GLU A 217 12.39 13.88 -22.76
CA GLU A 217 13.70 14.51 -22.98
C GLU A 217 14.63 14.42 -21.76
N ASN A 218 14.21 13.76 -20.67
CA ASN A 218 14.92 13.66 -19.38
C ASN A 218 15.19 15.01 -18.68
N LEU A 219 14.47 16.07 -19.04
CA LEU A 219 14.54 17.37 -18.36
C LEU A 219 13.77 17.36 -17.02
N LEU A 220 12.73 16.52 -16.92
CA LEU A 220 11.97 16.31 -15.69
C LEU A 220 12.10 14.85 -15.24
N PRO A 221 12.47 14.60 -13.98
CA PRO A 221 12.60 13.23 -13.48
C PRO A 221 11.22 12.57 -13.31
N PRO A 222 10.96 11.38 -13.91
CA PRO A 222 9.69 10.66 -13.80
C PRO A 222 9.21 10.46 -12.36
N ARG A 223 10.16 10.22 -11.43
CA ARG A 223 9.89 10.08 -9.98
C ARG A 223 9.25 11.32 -9.33
N ALA A 224 9.37 12.50 -9.93
CA ALA A 224 8.72 13.72 -9.45
C ALA A 224 7.34 13.92 -10.11
N VAL A 225 7.19 13.48 -11.36
CA VAL A 225 5.95 13.62 -12.15
C VAL A 225 4.92 12.56 -11.79
N ALA A 226 5.31 11.31 -11.58
CA ALA A 226 4.37 10.23 -11.26
C ALA A 226 3.56 10.45 -9.97
N PRO A 227 4.13 10.97 -8.86
CA PRO A 227 3.33 11.36 -7.69
C PRO A 227 2.27 12.42 -8.00
N LEU A 228 2.58 13.41 -8.85
CA LEU A 228 1.62 14.43 -9.29
C LEU A 228 0.41 13.76 -9.97
N VAL A 229 0.65 12.84 -10.91
CA VAL A 229 -0.44 12.12 -11.60
C VAL A 229 -1.32 11.37 -10.60
N ARG A 230 -0.72 10.70 -9.61
CA ARG A 230 -1.46 9.96 -8.58
C ARG A 230 -2.34 10.86 -7.71
N GLU A 231 -1.87 12.05 -7.37
CA GLU A 231 -2.67 12.99 -6.59
C GLU A 231 -3.74 13.66 -7.45
N LEU A 232 -3.43 14.05 -8.70
CA LEU A 232 -4.41 14.61 -9.62
C LEU A 232 -5.56 13.63 -9.92
N ALA A 233 -5.26 12.34 -10.04
CA ALA A 233 -6.26 11.30 -10.29
C ALA A 233 -7.32 11.18 -9.18
N LYS A 234 -7.05 11.64 -7.98
CA LYS A 234 -7.98 11.63 -6.84
C LYS A 234 -8.89 12.86 -6.81
N LEU A 235 -8.57 13.88 -7.57
CA LEU A 235 -9.31 15.14 -7.58
C LEU A 235 -10.46 15.10 -8.59
N PRO A 236 -11.54 15.89 -8.38
CA PRO A 236 -12.59 16.11 -9.36
C PRO A 236 -12.06 16.74 -10.66
N GLU A 237 -12.70 16.43 -11.78
CA GLU A 237 -12.29 16.89 -13.12
C GLU A 237 -12.08 18.42 -13.23
N PRO A 238 -12.92 19.31 -12.66
CA PRO A 238 -12.69 20.76 -12.71
C PRO A 238 -11.35 21.18 -12.08
N GLN A 239 -11.01 20.60 -10.92
CA GLN A 239 -9.76 20.89 -10.25
C GLN A 239 -8.54 20.32 -11.00
N GLN A 240 -8.68 19.14 -11.64
CA GLN A 240 -7.65 18.59 -12.51
C GLN A 240 -7.34 19.54 -13.68
N GLU A 241 -8.38 20.12 -14.28
CA GLU A 241 -8.22 21.05 -15.41
C GLU A 241 -7.53 22.36 -15.01
N ASP A 242 -7.84 22.89 -13.82
CA ASP A 242 -7.18 24.09 -13.32
C ASP A 242 -5.69 23.83 -13.05
N PHE A 243 -5.34 22.70 -12.46
CA PHE A 243 -3.93 22.31 -12.30
C PHE A 243 -3.22 22.06 -13.62
N ARG A 244 -3.90 21.50 -14.63
CA ARG A 244 -3.33 21.35 -15.98
C ARG A 244 -2.98 22.69 -16.61
N LYS A 245 -3.81 23.73 -16.42
CA LYS A 245 -3.53 25.09 -16.91
C LYS A 245 -2.26 25.64 -16.24
N VAL A 246 -2.19 25.59 -14.92
CA VAL A 246 -1.02 26.03 -14.14
C VAL A 246 0.26 25.35 -14.59
N LEU A 247 0.20 24.02 -14.79
CA LEU A 247 1.36 23.22 -15.23
C LEU A 247 1.76 23.45 -16.68
N ARG A 248 0.82 23.91 -17.54
CA ARG A 248 1.11 24.28 -18.92
C ARG A 248 1.87 25.60 -18.98
N ASP A 249 1.46 26.55 -18.12
CA ASP A 249 2.08 27.89 -18.08
C ASP A 249 3.50 27.83 -17.49
N GLU A 250 3.72 27.00 -16.48
CA GLU A 250 5.01 26.85 -15.79
C GLU A 250 5.39 25.36 -15.65
N PRO A 251 5.93 24.72 -16.70
CA PRO A 251 6.28 23.31 -16.69
C PRO A 251 7.65 23.06 -16.04
N GLU A 252 7.85 23.52 -14.80
CA GLU A 252 9.10 23.43 -14.05
C GLU A 252 9.00 22.47 -12.87
N LEU A 253 10.15 21.91 -12.43
CA LEU A 253 10.20 20.92 -11.36
C LEU A 253 9.62 21.44 -10.03
N ASP A 254 9.89 22.69 -9.69
CA ASP A 254 9.43 23.26 -8.43
C ASP A 254 7.92 23.48 -8.47
N ARG A 255 7.38 23.95 -9.60
CA ARG A 255 5.93 24.05 -9.79
C ARG A 255 5.24 22.67 -9.71
N ILE A 256 5.85 21.61 -10.26
CA ILE A 256 5.34 20.24 -10.14
C ILE A 256 5.25 19.82 -8.67
N LYS A 257 6.27 20.13 -7.86
CA LYS A 257 6.27 19.82 -6.42
C LYS A 257 5.18 20.60 -5.68
N ASP A 258 5.03 21.89 -5.96
CA ASP A 258 4.03 22.76 -5.34
C ASP A 258 2.61 22.29 -5.66
N VAL A 259 2.32 22.01 -6.95
CA VAL A 259 1.03 21.46 -7.37
C VAL A 259 0.78 20.10 -6.75
N THR A 260 1.80 19.22 -6.67
CA THR A 260 1.67 17.91 -6.01
C THR A 260 1.31 18.06 -4.53
N SER A 261 1.94 19.01 -3.83
CA SER A 261 1.66 19.27 -2.41
C SER A 261 0.25 19.82 -2.23
N THR A 262 -0.15 20.78 -3.04
CA THR A 262 -1.49 21.38 -3.04
C THR A 262 -2.57 20.33 -3.32
N ALA A 263 -2.40 19.54 -4.38
CA ALA A 263 -3.32 18.45 -4.72
C ALA A 263 -3.47 17.42 -3.58
N ARG A 264 -2.37 17.09 -2.91
CA ARG A 264 -2.38 16.18 -1.75
C ARG A 264 -3.16 16.78 -0.56
N TRP A 265 -2.98 18.06 -0.27
CA TRP A 265 -3.71 18.72 0.82
C TRP A 265 -5.20 18.79 0.53
N ILE A 266 -5.60 19.14 -0.70
CA ILE A 266 -7.00 19.14 -1.12
C ILE A 266 -7.60 17.73 -0.97
N THR A 267 -6.93 16.70 -1.49
CA THR A 267 -7.37 15.30 -1.34
C THR A 267 -7.55 14.93 0.13
N LYS A 268 -6.57 15.24 0.97
CA LYS A 268 -6.61 14.96 2.41
C LYS A 268 -7.76 15.70 3.10
N ALA A 269 -7.97 16.98 2.78
CA ALA A 269 -9.06 17.77 3.36
C ALA A 269 -10.42 17.21 2.95
N ASN A 270 -10.60 16.81 1.68
CA ASN A 270 -11.84 16.24 1.17
C ASN A 270 -12.14 14.87 1.80
N GLU A 271 -11.16 13.95 1.81
CA GLU A 271 -11.33 12.63 2.40
C GLU A 271 -11.64 12.71 3.90
N SER A 272 -10.91 13.55 4.64
CA SER A 272 -11.13 13.74 6.07
C SER A 272 -12.43 14.50 6.34
N GLY A 273 -12.72 15.55 5.58
CA GLY A 273 -13.91 16.38 5.76
C GLY A 273 -15.20 15.62 5.53
N ALA A 274 -15.23 14.73 4.54
CA ALA A 274 -16.38 13.84 4.31
C ALA A 274 -16.70 12.92 5.51
N ALA A 275 -15.69 12.62 6.34
CA ALA A 275 -15.85 11.74 7.50
C ALA A 275 -16.14 12.50 8.81
N VAL A 276 -15.94 13.83 8.85
CA VAL A 276 -16.17 14.66 10.04
C VAL A 276 -17.65 14.98 10.17
N ARG A 277 -18.30 14.45 11.21
CA ARG A 277 -19.75 14.63 11.46
C ARG A 277 -20.12 16.06 11.80
N ALA A 278 -19.24 16.78 12.49
CA ALA A 278 -19.45 18.19 12.81
C ALA A 278 -19.67 19.05 11.56
N PHE A 279 -19.04 18.69 10.42
CA PHE A 279 -19.22 19.39 9.15
C PHE A 279 -20.54 19.07 8.46
N GLN A 280 -21.16 17.94 8.78
CA GLN A 280 -22.45 17.52 8.20
C GLN A 280 -23.65 18.20 8.86
N GLN A 281 -23.46 18.80 10.03
CA GLN A 281 -24.52 19.46 10.82
C GLN A 281 -24.75 20.93 10.44
N GLY A 282 -23.87 21.52 9.60
CA GLY A 282 -23.93 22.91 9.18
C GLY A 282 -23.90 23.08 7.66
N GLU A 283 -24.17 24.30 7.18
CA GLU A 283 -24.02 24.69 5.78
C GLU A 283 -22.54 25.02 5.42
N LEU A 284 -21.62 24.15 5.85
CA LEU A 284 -20.19 24.38 5.64
C LEU A 284 -19.80 24.06 4.20
N ASP A 285 -19.29 25.05 3.48
CA ASP A 285 -18.72 24.88 2.14
C ASP A 285 -17.21 24.70 2.23
N LEU A 286 -16.79 23.44 2.31
CA LEU A 286 -15.37 23.07 2.44
C LEU A 286 -14.56 23.51 1.22
N ASP A 287 -15.14 23.50 0.01
CA ASP A 287 -14.45 23.91 -1.22
C ASP A 287 -14.08 25.38 -1.17
N LYS A 288 -15.00 26.24 -0.74
CA LYS A 288 -14.70 27.67 -0.55
C LYS A 288 -13.67 27.89 0.54
N ALA A 289 -13.77 27.18 1.66
CA ALA A 289 -12.80 27.28 2.74
C ALA A 289 -11.39 26.89 2.27
N MET A 290 -11.27 25.83 1.44
CA MET A 290 -9.99 25.44 0.85
C MET A 290 -9.43 26.51 -0.12
N GLN A 291 -10.28 27.15 -0.93
CA GLN A 291 -9.85 28.23 -1.82
C GLN A 291 -9.34 29.43 -1.03
N GLU A 292 -10.01 29.81 0.05
CA GLU A 292 -9.55 30.88 0.95
C GLU A 292 -8.24 30.53 1.63
N ALA A 293 -8.12 29.30 2.15
CA ALA A 293 -6.89 28.81 2.78
C ALA A 293 -5.72 28.77 1.78
N GLN A 294 -5.98 28.44 0.51
CA GLN A 294 -4.96 28.46 -0.54
C GLN A 294 -4.46 29.89 -0.81
N ARG A 295 -5.35 30.90 -0.83
CA ARG A 295 -4.94 32.31 -1.00
C ARG A 295 -4.07 32.80 0.16
N LEU A 296 -4.24 32.24 1.35
CA LEU A 296 -3.50 32.60 2.56
C LEU A 296 -2.26 31.71 2.79
N ASP A 297 -1.92 30.83 1.86
CA ASP A 297 -0.87 29.80 2.00
C ASP A 297 -1.05 28.91 3.25
N ALA A 298 -2.31 28.70 3.64
CA ALA A 298 -2.69 27.97 4.86
C ALA A 298 -3.40 26.62 4.56
N LEU A 299 -3.44 26.18 3.30
CA LEU A 299 -4.16 24.96 2.88
C LEU A 299 -3.64 23.71 3.60
N GLY A 300 -2.32 23.62 3.81
CA GLY A 300 -1.73 22.52 4.55
C GLY A 300 -2.19 22.47 6.01
N LEU A 301 -2.29 23.64 6.67
CA LEU A 301 -2.80 23.75 8.04
C LEU A 301 -4.28 23.38 8.11
N LEU A 302 -5.09 23.80 7.13
CA LEU A 302 -6.51 23.41 7.05
C LEU A 302 -6.65 21.90 6.90
N ALA A 303 -5.91 21.29 5.98
CA ALA A 303 -5.95 19.84 5.76
C ALA A 303 -5.53 19.05 7.00
N ASP A 304 -4.53 19.54 7.74
CA ASP A 304 -4.11 18.96 9.00
C ASP A 304 -5.18 19.13 10.10
N ALA A 305 -5.78 20.29 10.22
CA ALA A 305 -6.84 20.55 11.20
C ALA A 305 -8.07 19.64 10.96
N VAL A 306 -8.52 19.53 9.71
CA VAL A 306 -9.63 18.63 9.32
C VAL A 306 -9.29 17.18 9.60
N GLY A 307 -8.05 16.76 9.28
CA GLY A 307 -7.57 15.40 9.60
C GLY A 307 -7.52 15.13 11.10
N GLN A 308 -7.12 16.09 11.92
CA GLN A 308 -7.15 15.97 13.38
C GLN A 308 -8.57 15.93 13.94
N ALA A 309 -9.50 16.72 13.37
CA ALA A 309 -10.91 16.67 13.75
C ALA A 309 -11.50 15.27 13.51
N GLN A 310 -11.27 14.67 12.33
CA GLN A 310 -11.68 13.30 12.03
C GLN A 310 -11.09 12.29 13.02
N ALA A 311 -9.78 12.40 13.31
CA ALA A 311 -9.10 11.52 14.24
C ALA A 311 -9.69 11.63 15.65
N LEU A 312 -10.00 12.87 16.10
CA LEU A 312 -10.60 13.14 17.38
C LEU A 312 -12.00 12.53 17.48
N GLU A 313 -12.90 12.77 16.52
CA GLU A 313 -14.24 12.17 16.50
C GLU A 313 -14.18 10.65 16.53
N SER A 314 -13.27 10.06 15.73
CA SER A 314 -13.06 8.60 15.71
C SER A 314 -12.58 8.07 17.06
N ALA A 315 -11.68 8.81 17.74
CA ALA A 315 -11.19 8.45 19.07
C ALA A 315 -12.30 8.54 20.13
N VAL A 316 -13.12 9.59 20.09
CA VAL A 316 -14.27 9.75 21.00
C VAL A 316 -15.30 8.63 20.81
N LEU A 317 -15.61 8.25 19.56
CA LEU A 317 -16.51 7.15 19.26
C LEU A 317 -15.98 5.81 19.81
N LYS A 318 -14.70 5.53 19.61
CA LYS A 318 -14.03 4.33 20.15
C LYS A 318 -14.03 4.35 21.67
N LEU A 319 -13.73 5.51 22.27
CA LEU A 319 -13.74 5.70 23.71
C LEU A 319 -15.13 5.41 24.28
N HIS A 320 -16.18 6.01 23.72
CA HIS A 320 -17.58 5.79 24.14
C HIS A 320 -17.96 4.31 24.03
N THR A 321 -17.66 3.65 22.90
CA THR A 321 -17.96 2.23 22.70
C THR A 321 -17.26 1.34 23.74
N SER A 322 -15.97 1.63 24.03
CA SER A 322 -15.20 0.88 25.01
C SER A 322 -15.67 1.12 26.43
N TRP A 323 -16.03 2.35 26.75
CA TRP A 323 -16.57 2.74 28.05
C TRP A 323 -17.91 2.04 28.33
N ARG A 324 -18.85 2.07 27.38
CA ARG A 324 -20.14 1.37 27.48
C ARG A 324 -19.95 -0.13 27.69
N ARG A 325 -19.03 -0.74 26.93
CA ARG A 325 -18.73 -2.16 27.05
C ARG A 325 -18.11 -2.51 28.40
N LEU A 326 -17.15 -1.68 28.88
CA LEU A 326 -16.52 -1.88 30.18
C LEU A 326 -17.54 -1.73 31.30
N GLY A 327 -18.42 -0.71 31.25
CA GLY A 327 -19.49 -0.50 32.22
C GLY A 327 -20.41 -1.71 32.34
N GLY A 328 -20.91 -2.23 31.20
CA GLY A 328 -21.76 -3.42 31.21
C GLY A 328 -21.06 -4.69 31.72
N LEU A 329 -19.76 -4.87 31.42
CA LEU A 329 -18.99 -5.99 31.97
C LEU A 329 -18.74 -5.83 33.47
N HIS A 330 -18.38 -4.63 33.92
CA HIS A 330 -18.21 -4.31 35.34
C HIS A 330 -19.45 -4.55 36.15
N GLU A 331 -20.63 -4.08 35.69
CA GLU A 331 -21.90 -4.27 36.33
C GLU A 331 -22.27 -5.77 36.46
N ARG A 332 -22.13 -6.52 35.38
CA ARG A 332 -22.39 -7.98 35.39
C ARG A 332 -21.50 -8.71 36.37
N LEU A 333 -20.19 -8.47 36.33
CA LEU A 333 -19.22 -9.09 37.22
C LEU A 333 -19.48 -8.67 38.69
N TRP A 334 -19.90 -7.44 38.93
CA TRP A 334 -20.26 -6.96 40.27
C TRP A 334 -21.45 -7.70 40.84
N VAL A 335 -22.47 -7.95 40.04
CA VAL A 335 -23.66 -8.72 40.44
C VAL A 335 -23.33 -10.19 40.70
N GLU A 336 -22.53 -10.81 39.83
CA GLU A 336 -22.14 -12.22 39.93
C GLU A 336 -21.11 -12.48 41.03
N SER A 337 -20.34 -11.47 41.47
CA SER A 337 -19.32 -11.62 42.50
C SER A 337 -19.89 -11.69 43.90
N GLY A 338 -19.81 -12.85 44.51
CA GLY A 338 -20.21 -13.04 45.91
C GLY A 338 -19.17 -12.52 46.91
N SER A 339 -19.53 -12.64 48.22
CA SER A 339 -18.65 -12.26 49.35
C SER A 339 -17.35 -13.09 49.41
N SER A 340 -17.31 -14.24 48.76
CA SER A 340 -16.16 -15.17 48.69
C SER A 340 -15.12 -14.82 47.63
N THR A 341 -15.25 -13.68 46.93
CA THR A 341 -14.34 -13.29 45.84
C THR A 341 -13.63 -11.95 46.12
N PRO A 342 -12.84 -11.82 47.19
CA PRO A 342 -12.21 -10.54 47.56
C PRO A 342 -11.27 -9.96 46.48
N TYR A 343 -10.46 -10.79 45.88
CA TYR A 343 -9.53 -10.36 44.83
C TYR A 343 -10.20 -9.86 43.57
N LEU A 344 -11.33 -10.49 43.15
CA LEU A 344 -12.13 -10.00 42.04
C LEU A 344 -12.76 -8.64 42.36
N ARG A 345 -13.19 -8.43 43.60
CA ARG A 345 -13.71 -7.13 44.03
C ARG A 345 -12.67 -6.03 44.05
N ASP A 346 -11.42 -6.34 44.40
CA ASP A 346 -10.34 -5.38 44.34
C ASP A 346 -10.06 -4.94 42.89
N VAL A 347 -10.10 -5.88 41.93
CA VAL A 347 -10.01 -5.56 40.52
C VAL A 347 -11.18 -4.68 40.05
N LEU A 348 -12.42 -5.02 40.42
CA LEU A 348 -13.60 -4.24 40.07
C LEU A 348 -13.56 -2.82 40.66
N ASN A 349 -13.09 -2.66 41.90
CA ASN A 349 -12.91 -1.35 42.53
C ASN A 349 -11.86 -0.52 41.78
N ALA A 350 -10.76 -1.13 41.32
CA ALA A 350 -9.76 -0.46 40.51
C ALA A 350 -10.31 -0.02 39.15
N LEU A 351 -11.12 -0.87 38.51
CA LEU A 351 -11.75 -0.57 37.21
C LEU A 351 -12.87 0.48 37.31
N GLN A 352 -13.44 0.73 38.49
CA GLN A 352 -14.48 1.72 38.71
C GLN A 352 -14.06 3.13 38.29
N SER A 353 -12.76 3.44 38.39
CA SER A 353 -12.18 4.71 37.91
C SER A 353 -12.31 4.90 36.40
N LEU A 354 -12.50 3.82 35.61
CA LEU A 354 -12.64 3.82 34.16
C LEU A 354 -14.08 3.57 33.71
N SER A 355 -14.89 2.85 34.49
CA SER A 355 -16.26 2.44 34.14
C SER A 355 -17.36 3.40 34.61
N GLY A 356 -17.04 4.37 35.50
CA GLY A 356 -17.99 5.35 36.03
C GLY A 356 -18.27 6.51 35.05
N ALA A 357 -19.29 7.33 35.37
CA ALA A 357 -19.62 8.54 34.59
C ALA A 357 -18.47 9.55 34.45
N THR A 358 -17.53 9.51 35.39
CA THR A 358 -16.29 10.29 35.33
C THR A 358 -15.10 9.34 35.25
N MET A 359 -14.43 9.38 34.11
CA MET A 359 -13.24 8.57 33.85
C MET A 359 -11.97 9.34 34.24
N ARG A 360 -11.03 8.68 34.91
CA ARG A 360 -9.73 9.24 35.30
C ARG A 360 -8.63 8.39 34.67
N VAL A 361 -7.86 8.99 33.78
CA VAL A 361 -6.79 8.29 33.05
C VAL A 361 -5.45 8.98 33.27
N SER A 362 -4.42 8.20 33.60
CA SER A 362 -3.04 8.68 33.58
C SER A 362 -2.49 8.52 32.17
N LEU A 363 -1.90 9.58 31.62
CA LEU A 363 -1.31 9.58 30.27
C LEU A 363 0.11 8.99 30.22
N GLY A 364 0.61 8.52 31.36
CA GLY A 364 1.96 7.91 31.46
C GLY A 364 3.10 8.92 31.40
N GLU A 365 4.33 8.40 31.38
CA GLU A 365 5.56 9.21 31.41
C GLU A 365 5.76 10.04 30.13
N LEU A 366 5.36 9.53 28.97
CA LEU A 366 5.43 10.23 27.68
C LEU A 366 4.69 11.57 27.67
N ALA A 367 3.65 11.71 28.48
CA ALA A 367 2.89 12.94 28.64
C ALA A 367 3.22 13.68 29.97
N GLY A 368 4.40 13.42 30.55
CA GLY A 368 4.85 14.07 31.78
C GLY A 368 4.05 13.68 33.02
N GLY A 369 3.49 12.47 33.08
CA GLY A 369 2.72 11.96 34.22
C GLY A 369 1.36 12.65 34.42
N LYS A 370 0.87 13.40 33.43
CA LYS A 370 -0.42 14.12 33.51
C LYS A 370 -1.57 13.14 33.67
N ARG A 371 -2.56 13.53 34.49
CA ARG A 371 -3.82 12.83 34.64
C ARG A 371 -4.92 13.63 33.96
N VAL A 372 -5.77 12.96 33.20
CA VAL A 372 -6.93 13.55 32.52
C VAL A 372 -8.21 13.03 33.18
N ARG A 373 -9.14 13.93 33.41
CA ARG A 373 -10.48 13.62 33.88
C ARG A 373 -11.46 13.90 32.75
N LEU A 374 -12.20 12.86 32.32
CA LEU A 374 -13.21 12.95 31.27
C LEU A 374 -14.57 12.65 31.89
N GLN A 375 -15.55 13.47 31.59
CA GLN A 375 -16.93 13.24 31.94
C GLN A 375 -17.70 12.94 30.63
N LEU A 376 -18.30 11.75 30.56
CA LEU A 376 -19.12 11.34 29.41
C LEU A 376 -20.58 11.59 29.80
N VAL A 377 -21.20 12.54 29.11
CA VAL A 377 -22.60 12.87 29.22
C VAL A 377 -23.26 12.53 27.87
N GLU A 378 -24.27 11.67 27.88
CA GLU A 378 -25.06 11.38 26.69
C GLU A 378 -26.18 12.43 26.59
N GLU A 379 -26.13 13.22 25.53
CA GLU A 379 -27.18 14.21 25.24
C GLU A 379 -28.21 13.57 24.30
N SER A 380 -29.49 13.73 24.60
CA SER A 380 -30.55 13.31 23.70
C SER A 380 -30.62 14.22 22.48
N PRO A 381 -30.95 13.71 21.27
CA PRO A 381 -31.06 14.55 20.06
C PRO A 381 -31.96 15.77 20.18
N GLU A 382 -32.93 15.75 21.11
CA GLU A 382 -33.85 16.83 21.40
C GLU A 382 -33.24 17.96 22.25
N GLN A 383 -32.04 17.75 22.80
CA GLN A 383 -31.33 18.72 23.67
C GLN A 383 -30.19 19.45 22.96
N LEU A 384 -30.00 19.19 21.66
CA LEU A 384 -29.01 19.94 20.87
C LEU A 384 -29.57 21.34 20.59
N ASP A 385 -29.14 22.31 21.38
CA ASP A 385 -29.34 23.73 21.06
C ASP A 385 -28.68 24.01 19.70
N PRO A 386 -29.37 24.78 18.83
CA PRO A 386 -28.73 25.20 17.56
C PRO A 386 -27.44 25.96 17.86
N PRO A 387 -26.36 25.77 17.08
CA PRO A 387 -25.11 26.47 17.31
C PRO A 387 -25.35 27.99 17.35
N PRO A 388 -24.67 28.71 18.26
CA PRO A 388 -24.82 30.14 18.33
C PRO A 388 -24.43 30.74 16.97
N LEU A 389 -25.37 31.45 16.36
CA LEU A 389 -25.14 32.27 15.16
C LEU A 389 -24.10 33.33 15.53
N ALA A 390 -22.87 33.21 15.00
CA ALA A 390 -21.82 34.21 15.10
C ALA A 390 -21.97 35.26 14.00
#